data_5b03f903b534922515394cf09571022c
#
_entry.id   5b03f903b534922515394cf09571022c
#
_cell.length_a   1.000
_cell.length_b   1.000
_cell.length_c   1.000
_cell.angle_alpha   90.00
_cell.angle_beta   90.00
_cell.angle_gamma   90.00
#
_symmetry.space_group_name_H-M   'P 1'
#
loop_
_entity.id
_entity.type
_entity.pdbx_description
1 polymer ?
#
loop_
_entity_poly.entity_id
_entity_poly.type
_entity_poly.pdbx_seq_one_letter_code
_entity_poly.pdbx_strand_id
1 'polypeptide(L)'
;MKNIKDKIIISSSPSGSLPTGEGGGRGLSGFGLLLTIPLFLLLNLVVGSVAIPFDAVFSILMGGDCDNEVWTNIVLHTRLPQSLTAIACGSGLAVAGLMLQTVFHNPLAGPSVLGISSAASLGVAFLVLMSGSIGWQIVSSFGFFGNTALTLSAVIGALSAMTLIVFLSRRVHGNVTLLIVGVMIGYIASAIIGVLKYFSSEEDVRAYVVWGLGSFARVTGGQVWVFLGLVLAILPFGMLLAKSLNMLLLGEQYATNLGLNISRARTQIIIVAGMLTAIVTAYCGPIMFLGLAVPHICRGIFRTADHRILLPGTLLCGASLALVCNLIARLPGMEGALPVNSVTSLIGAPIALWILLKRKR
;
A
#
# COMPACT_ATOMS: atom_id res chain seq x y z
N MET A 1 -60.87 -9.10 6.81
CA MET A 1 -60.64 -10.55 6.77
C MET A 1 -60.68 -11.02 5.33
N LYS A 2 -59.48 -11.21 4.72
CA LYS A 2 -59.30 -12.05 3.53
C LYS A 2 -57.83 -12.39 3.39
N ASN A 3 -57.57 -13.65 3.36
CA ASN A 3 -56.37 -14.42 3.14
C ASN A 3 -55.21 -13.75 2.36
N ILE A 4 -54.03 -13.72 2.98
CA ILE A 4 -52.73 -13.75 2.32
C ILE A 4 -52.03 -15.01 2.83
N LYS A 5 -52.37 -16.14 2.30
CA LYS A 5 -51.60 -17.37 2.24
C LYS A 5 -51.37 -17.67 0.76
N ASP A 6 -50.24 -18.26 0.48
CA ASP A 6 -49.77 -18.78 -0.82
C ASP A 6 -49.05 -17.78 -1.75
N LYS A 7 -47.73 -17.77 -1.55
CA LYS A 7 -46.76 -17.96 -2.66
C LYS A 7 -45.34 -18.09 -2.13
N ILE A 8 -45.05 -19.22 -1.48
CA ILE A 8 -43.68 -19.72 -1.41
C ILE A 8 -43.49 -20.52 -2.71
N ILE A 9 -42.97 -19.89 -3.72
CA ILE A 9 -42.44 -20.56 -4.91
C ILE A 9 -41.05 -21.02 -4.55
N ILE A 10 -40.93 -22.29 -4.19
CA ILE A 10 -39.66 -23.02 -4.18
C ILE A 10 -39.23 -23.14 -5.65
N SER A 11 -38.43 -22.22 -6.12
CA SER A 11 -37.77 -22.34 -7.41
C SER A 11 -36.67 -23.38 -7.29
N SER A 12 -36.94 -24.55 -7.91
CA SER A 12 -36.00 -25.63 -8.14
C SER A 12 -34.64 -25.15 -8.62
N SER A 13 -33.59 -25.62 -7.92
CA SER A 13 -32.19 -25.48 -8.32
C SER A 13 -31.97 -25.89 -9.77
N PRO A 14 -31.29 -25.06 -10.58
CA PRO A 14 -30.60 -25.58 -11.74
C PRO A 14 -29.36 -26.33 -11.25
N SER A 15 -29.29 -27.62 -11.51
CA SER A 15 -28.08 -28.44 -11.46
C SER A 15 -27.06 -27.88 -12.48
N GLY A 16 -26.40 -26.81 -12.14
CA GLY A 16 -25.26 -26.29 -12.86
C GLY A 16 -24.03 -27.07 -12.41
N SER A 17 -23.57 -27.99 -13.24
CA SER A 17 -22.23 -28.58 -13.16
C SER A 17 -21.18 -27.51 -12.83
N LEU A 18 -20.46 -27.69 -11.71
CA LEU A 18 -19.28 -26.92 -11.39
C LEU A 18 -18.31 -27.02 -12.60
N PRO A 19 -17.84 -25.91 -13.13
CA PRO A 19 -16.84 -25.95 -14.18
C PRO A 19 -15.51 -26.44 -13.61
N THR A 20 -15.20 -27.69 -13.80
CA THR A 20 -13.95 -28.38 -13.42
C THR A 20 -12.80 -28.07 -14.40
N GLY A 21 -12.74 -26.85 -14.97
CA GLY A 21 -11.76 -26.46 -15.99
C GLY A 21 -10.92 -25.22 -15.71
N GLU A 22 -11.12 -24.49 -14.58
CA GLU A 22 -10.52 -23.17 -14.38
C GLU A 22 -9.14 -23.16 -13.66
N GLY A 23 -8.61 -24.31 -13.26
CA GLY A 23 -7.30 -24.35 -12.56
C GLY A 23 -6.14 -23.89 -13.43
N GLY A 24 -6.16 -24.20 -14.72
CA GLY A 24 -5.08 -23.83 -15.68
C GLY A 24 -4.99 -22.34 -15.97
N GLY A 25 -6.11 -21.63 -16.08
CA GLY A 25 -6.12 -20.19 -16.36
C GLY A 25 -5.59 -19.33 -15.20
N ARG A 26 -5.84 -19.76 -13.96
CA ARG A 26 -5.36 -19.05 -12.76
C ARG A 26 -3.85 -19.17 -12.57
N GLY A 27 -3.29 -20.34 -12.85
CA GLY A 27 -1.83 -20.57 -12.84
C GLY A 27 -1.13 -19.71 -13.90
N LEU A 28 -1.66 -19.65 -15.11
CA LEU A 28 -1.12 -18.85 -16.21
C LEU A 28 -1.17 -17.35 -15.89
N SER A 29 -2.25 -16.85 -15.26
CA SER A 29 -2.35 -15.45 -14.82
C SER A 29 -1.33 -15.13 -13.73
N GLY A 30 -1.11 -16.02 -12.77
CA GLY A 30 -0.10 -15.86 -11.71
C GLY A 30 1.32 -15.87 -12.29
N PHE A 31 1.62 -16.77 -13.21
CA PHE A 31 2.91 -16.82 -13.90
C PHE A 31 3.14 -15.56 -14.76
N GLY A 32 2.12 -15.09 -15.47
CA GLY A 32 2.19 -13.83 -16.22
C GLY A 32 2.54 -12.64 -15.32
N LEU A 33 1.89 -12.51 -14.17
CA LEU A 33 2.22 -11.46 -13.19
C LEU A 33 3.64 -11.59 -12.61
N LEU A 34 4.11 -12.80 -12.38
CA LEU A 34 5.48 -13.03 -11.92
C LEU A 34 6.52 -12.51 -12.95
N LEU A 35 6.25 -12.70 -14.23
CA LEU A 35 7.12 -12.22 -15.31
C LEU A 35 7.08 -10.69 -15.50
N THR A 36 6.00 -10.03 -15.10
CA THR A 36 5.92 -8.55 -15.20
C THR A 36 6.88 -7.84 -14.26
N ILE A 37 7.21 -8.43 -13.10
CA ILE A 37 8.12 -7.81 -12.12
C ILE A 37 9.53 -7.66 -12.68
N PRO A 38 10.24 -8.72 -13.17
CA PRO A 38 11.56 -8.54 -13.74
C PRO A 38 11.55 -7.66 -15.00
N LEU A 39 10.50 -7.72 -15.81
CA LEU A 39 10.34 -6.85 -16.97
C LEU A 39 10.30 -5.37 -16.58
N PHE A 40 9.39 -4.99 -15.65
CA PHE A 40 9.29 -3.61 -15.21
C PHE A 40 10.49 -3.18 -14.35
N LEU A 41 11.12 -4.10 -13.62
CA LEU A 41 12.36 -3.82 -12.92
C LEU A 41 13.47 -3.44 -13.93
N LEU A 42 13.68 -4.23 -14.96
CA LEU A 42 14.66 -3.92 -16.01
C LEU A 42 14.35 -2.59 -16.70
N LEU A 43 13.09 -2.33 -17.03
CA LEU A 43 12.68 -1.04 -17.59
C LEU A 43 13.01 0.13 -16.64
N ASN A 44 12.80 -0.03 -15.35
CA ASN A 44 13.16 1.00 -14.35
C ASN A 44 14.68 1.21 -14.23
N LEU A 45 15.49 0.19 -14.51
CA LEU A 45 16.94 0.30 -14.49
C LEU A 45 17.49 0.97 -15.76
N VAL A 46 16.86 0.71 -16.92
CA VAL A 46 17.28 1.26 -18.22
C VAL A 46 16.74 2.67 -18.45
N VAL A 47 15.44 2.87 -18.20
CA VAL A 47 14.74 4.13 -18.50
C VAL A 47 14.82 5.11 -17.32
N GLY A 48 15.12 6.36 -17.61
CA GLY A 48 15.17 7.46 -16.63
C GLY A 48 15.70 8.75 -17.26
N SER A 49 15.98 9.77 -16.45
CA SER A 49 16.50 11.06 -16.88
C SER A 49 17.83 10.97 -17.65
N VAL A 50 18.66 9.98 -17.35
CA VAL A 50 19.88 9.66 -18.08
C VAL A 50 19.64 8.38 -18.85
N ALA A 51 19.86 8.38 -20.17
CA ALA A 51 19.79 7.19 -20.99
C ALA A 51 21.03 6.31 -20.73
N ILE A 52 20.83 5.10 -20.21
CA ILE A 52 21.89 4.12 -19.99
C ILE A 52 21.60 2.94 -20.92
N PRO A 53 22.55 2.52 -21.76
CA PRO A 53 22.39 1.39 -22.66
C PRO A 53 22.08 0.10 -21.88
N PHE A 54 21.26 -0.78 -22.48
CA PHE A 54 20.87 -2.04 -21.85
C PHE A 54 22.08 -2.92 -21.49
N ASP A 55 23.08 -2.97 -22.40
CA ASP A 55 24.30 -3.77 -22.21
C ASP A 55 25.10 -3.30 -20.99
N ALA A 56 25.18 -1.98 -20.78
CA ALA A 56 25.83 -1.41 -19.61
C ALA A 56 25.07 -1.77 -18.30
N VAL A 57 23.74 -1.69 -18.30
CA VAL A 57 22.94 -2.09 -17.14
C VAL A 57 23.14 -3.57 -16.81
N PHE A 58 23.17 -4.42 -17.84
CA PHE A 58 23.36 -5.85 -17.66
C PHE A 58 24.77 -6.18 -17.14
N SER A 59 25.82 -5.53 -17.71
CA SER A 59 27.21 -5.67 -17.23
C SER A 59 27.33 -5.27 -15.75
N ILE A 60 26.78 -4.10 -15.37
CA ILE A 60 26.81 -3.61 -13.99
C ILE A 60 26.12 -4.59 -13.02
N LEU A 61 24.96 -5.16 -13.40
CA LEU A 61 24.24 -6.12 -12.56
C LEU A 61 24.98 -7.46 -12.39
N MET A 62 25.76 -7.86 -13.39
CA MET A 62 26.59 -9.06 -13.34
C MET A 62 27.95 -8.84 -12.65
N GLY A 63 28.23 -7.64 -12.17
CA GLY A 63 29.50 -7.29 -11.52
C GLY A 63 30.65 -7.11 -12.50
N GLY A 64 30.36 -6.88 -13.78
CA GLY A 64 31.35 -6.54 -14.80
C GLY A 64 31.76 -5.08 -14.71
N ASP A 65 32.97 -4.78 -15.22
CA ASP A 65 33.46 -3.40 -15.33
C ASP A 65 32.64 -2.65 -16.39
N CYS A 66 32.22 -1.46 -16.02
CA CYS A 66 31.60 -0.50 -16.91
C CYS A 66 32.54 0.70 -17.01
N ASP A 67 32.92 1.08 -18.25
CA ASP A 67 33.85 2.21 -18.51
C ASP A 67 33.35 3.56 -17.91
N ASN A 68 32.09 3.63 -17.51
CA ASN A 68 31.47 4.82 -16.96
C ASN A 68 31.01 4.61 -15.51
N GLU A 69 31.82 5.07 -14.55
CA GLU A 69 31.51 5.04 -13.11
C GLU A 69 30.19 5.76 -12.76
N VAL A 70 29.81 6.80 -13.51
CA VAL A 70 28.57 7.54 -13.28
C VAL A 70 27.36 6.63 -13.52
N TRP A 71 27.38 5.81 -14.57
CA TRP A 71 26.31 4.86 -14.84
C TRP A 71 26.18 3.80 -13.74
N THR A 72 27.32 3.29 -13.28
CA THR A 72 27.36 2.32 -12.16
C THR A 72 26.74 2.92 -10.91
N ASN A 73 27.11 4.14 -10.56
CA ASN A 73 26.54 4.84 -9.40
C ASN A 73 25.04 5.10 -9.55
N ILE A 74 24.57 5.51 -10.74
CA ILE A 74 23.13 5.73 -11.00
C ILE A 74 22.36 4.42 -10.88
N VAL A 75 22.86 3.33 -11.45
CA VAL A 75 22.16 2.04 -11.44
C VAL A 75 22.12 1.45 -10.03
N LEU A 76 23.27 1.34 -9.35
CA LEU A 76 23.37 0.64 -8.07
C LEU A 76 22.90 1.48 -6.87
N HIS A 77 23.16 2.78 -6.87
CA HIS A 77 22.86 3.61 -5.70
C HIS A 77 21.59 4.47 -5.83
N THR A 78 21.00 4.53 -7.03
CA THR A 78 19.77 5.31 -7.23
C THR A 78 18.63 4.44 -7.78
N ARG A 79 18.79 3.84 -8.97
CA ARG A 79 17.70 3.16 -9.68
C ARG A 79 17.29 1.83 -9.04
N LEU A 80 18.26 1.01 -8.68
CA LEU A 80 18.01 -0.28 -8.05
C LEU A 80 17.35 -0.12 -6.67
N PRO A 81 17.89 0.69 -5.74
CA PRO A 81 17.25 0.97 -4.46
C PRO A 81 15.82 1.49 -4.60
N GLN A 82 15.60 2.43 -5.51
CA GLN A 82 14.29 3.03 -5.75
C GLN A 82 13.29 1.99 -6.30
N SER A 83 13.72 1.12 -7.20
CA SER A 83 12.88 0.06 -7.77
C SER A 83 12.53 -1.00 -6.73
N LEU A 84 13.48 -1.41 -5.91
CA LEU A 84 13.24 -2.32 -4.78
C LEU A 84 12.28 -1.73 -3.76
N THR A 85 12.42 -0.44 -3.48
CA THR A 85 11.50 0.30 -2.61
C THR A 85 10.08 0.34 -3.20
N ALA A 86 9.94 0.54 -4.51
CA ALA A 86 8.65 0.50 -5.19
C ALA A 86 7.99 -0.88 -5.08
N ILE A 87 8.75 -1.97 -5.28
CA ILE A 87 8.27 -3.35 -5.12
C ILE A 87 7.73 -3.58 -3.71
N ALA A 88 8.51 -3.28 -2.69
CA ALA A 88 8.13 -3.50 -1.29
C ALA A 88 6.91 -2.64 -0.89
N CYS A 89 6.90 -1.37 -1.29
CA CYS A 89 5.81 -0.44 -1.04
C CYS A 89 4.51 -0.93 -1.71
N GLY A 90 4.56 -1.24 -2.99
CA GLY A 90 3.40 -1.70 -3.75
C GLY A 90 2.84 -3.01 -3.21
N SER A 91 3.70 -3.98 -2.92
CA SER A 91 3.31 -5.26 -2.30
C SER A 91 2.65 -5.06 -0.94
N GLY A 92 3.29 -4.27 -0.06
CA GLY A 92 2.80 -4.03 1.30
C GLY A 92 1.45 -3.33 1.33
N LEU A 93 1.30 -2.22 0.60
CA LEU A 93 0.03 -1.47 0.56
C LEU A 93 -1.08 -2.27 -0.11
N ALA A 94 -0.79 -3.02 -1.17
CA ALA A 94 -1.79 -3.82 -1.86
C ALA A 94 -2.34 -4.95 -0.98
N VAL A 95 -1.46 -5.68 -0.29
CA VAL A 95 -1.85 -6.72 0.68
C VAL A 95 -2.63 -6.11 1.84
N ALA A 96 -2.15 -5.02 2.44
CA ALA A 96 -2.87 -4.30 3.49
C ALA A 96 -4.27 -3.86 3.03
N GLY A 97 -4.38 -3.34 1.82
CA GLY A 97 -5.65 -2.94 1.23
C GLY A 97 -6.63 -4.10 1.06
N LEU A 98 -6.18 -5.24 0.52
CA LEU A 98 -7.02 -6.44 0.38
C LEU A 98 -7.55 -6.92 1.72
N MET A 99 -6.69 -6.96 2.74
CA MET A 99 -7.06 -7.37 4.10
C MET A 99 -8.12 -6.46 4.70
N LEU A 100 -7.93 -5.13 4.57
CA LEU A 100 -8.87 -4.14 5.11
C LEU A 100 -10.21 -4.13 4.37
N GLN A 101 -10.21 -4.25 3.03
CA GLN A 101 -11.44 -4.38 2.24
C GLN A 101 -12.28 -5.56 2.71
N THR A 102 -11.62 -6.66 3.07
CA THR A 102 -12.30 -7.87 3.55
C THR A 102 -12.87 -7.68 4.95
N VAL A 103 -12.09 -7.16 5.90
CA VAL A 103 -12.54 -6.95 7.29
C VAL A 103 -13.69 -5.95 7.36
N PHE A 104 -13.61 -4.86 6.58
CA PHE A 104 -14.66 -3.84 6.60
C PHE A 104 -15.84 -4.15 5.67
N HIS A 105 -15.80 -5.26 4.92
CA HIS A 105 -16.79 -5.59 3.87
C HIS A 105 -17.06 -4.38 2.94
N ASN A 106 -16.02 -3.57 2.75
CA ASN A 106 -16.11 -2.36 1.98
C ASN A 106 -14.99 -2.32 0.91
N PRO A 107 -15.34 -2.36 -0.37
CA PRO A 107 -14.36 -2.35 -1.46
C PRO A 107 -13.54 -1.04 -1.53
N LEU A 108 -13.99 0.02 -0.88
CA LEU A 108 -13.32 1.31 -0.81
C LEU A 108 -12.43 1.47 0.44
N ALA A 109 -12.40 0.48 1.33
CA ALA A 109 -11.54 0.52 2.50
C ALA A 109 -10.08 0.33 2.07
N GLY A 110 -9.35 1.44 1.98
CA GLY A 110 -7.90 1.44 1.74
C GLY A 110 -7.10 1.62 3.03
N PRO A 111 -5.79 1.41 3.01
CA PRO A 111 -4.92 1.60 4.17
C PRO A 111 -4.96 3.02 4.76
N SER A 112 -5.18 4.03 3.92
CA SER A 112 -5.29 5.43 4.33
C SER A 112 -6.55 5.75 5.14
N VAL A 113 -7.61 4.96 4.97
CA VAL A 113 -8.92 5.22 5.63
C VAL A 113 -8.86 4.97 7.15
N LEU A 114 -7.93 4.14 7.62
CA LEU A 114 -7.73 3.93 9.06
C LEU A 114 -7.04 5.11 9.79
N GLY A 115 -6.69 6.19 9.08
CA GLY A 115 -6.01 7.34 9.69
C GLY A 115 -4.55 7.08 10.07
N ILE A 116 -4.01 5.88 9.85
CA ILE A 116 -2.62 5.51 10.20
C ILE A 116 -1.63 6.38 9.41
N SER A 117 -1.85 6.55 8.10
CA SER A 117 -1.00 7.42 7.28
C SER A 117 -1.10 8.89 7.67
N SER A 118 -2.30 9.37 8.07
CA SER A 118 -2.48 10.74 8.55
C SER A 118 -1.77 10.97 9.89
N ALA A 119 -1.80 9.98 10.78
CA ALA A 119 -1.07 10.05 12.05
C ALA A 119 0.44 9.94 11.86
N ALA A 120 0.92 9.15 10.90
CA ALA A 120 2.33 9.16 10.49
C ALA A 120 2.75 10.55 10.02
N SER A 121 1.91 11.19 9.17
CA SER A 121 2.12 12.56 8.71
C SER A 121 2.10 13.58 9.85
N LEU A 122 1.27 13.37 10.87
CA LEU A 122 1.26 14.19 12.09
C LEU A 122 2.57 14.04 12.88
N GLY A 123 3.09 12.81 13.02
CA GLY A 123 4.39 12.58 13.65
C GLY A 123 5.52 13.35 12.97
N VAL A 124 5.56 13.34 11.64
CA VAL A 124 6.52 14.14 10.86
C VAL A 124 6.25 15.65 11.00
N ALA A 125 4.99 16.06 11.04
CA ALA A 125 4.64 17.46 11.25
C ALA A 125 5.17 17.98 12.59
N PHE A 126 5.07 17.21 13.67
CA PHE A 126 5.68 17.57 14.95
C PHE A 126 7.18 17.76 14.85
N LEU A 127 7.89 16.88 14.14
CA LEU A 127 9.33 16.99 13.97
C LEU A 127 9.73 18.21 13.12
N VAL A 128 9.06 18.41 11.97
CA VAL A 128 9.45 19.41 10.97
C VAL A 128 8.89 20.79 11.32
N LEU A 129 7.62 20.88 11.74
CA LEU A 129 6.93 22.15 11.90
C LEU A 129 7.03 22.72 13.32
N MET A 130 7.13 21.91 14.39
CA MET A 130 7.26 22.42 15.76
C MET A 130 8.68 22.79 16.15
N SER A 131 9.68 22.19 15.51
CA SER A 131 11.07 22.41 15.88
C SER A 131 11.63 23.75 15.37
N GLY A 132 10.85 24.53 14.63
CA GLY A 132 11.27 25.75 13.96
C GLY A 132 12.44 25.46 12.99
N SER A 133 13.27 26.47 12.73
CA SER A 133 14.46 26.34 11.87
C SER A 133 15.44 25.23 12.31
N ILE A 134 15.41 24.84 13.58
CA ILE A 134 16.27 23.78 14.14
C ILE A 134 15.85 22.39 13.61
N GLY A 135 14.56 22.09 13.49
CA GLY A 135 14.07 20.79 13.05
C GLY A 135 14.46 20.46 11.61
N TRP A 136 14.31 21.42 10.70
CA TRP A 136 14.75 21.26 9.33
C TRP A 136 16.27 21.24 9.21
N GLN A 137 16.98 22.04 10.00
CA GLN A 137 18.46 21.99 10.05
C GLN A 137 18.97 20.62 10.51
N ILE A 138 18.32 19.98 11.52
CA ILE A 138 18.66 18.62 11.93
C ILE A 138 18.43 17.65 10.75
N VAL A 139 17.30 17.75 10.05
CA VAL A 139 16.99 16.87 8.93
C VAL A 139 17.95 17.09 7.75
N SER A 140 18.28 18.34 7.42
CA SER A 140 19.13 18.68 6.27
C SER A 140 20.62 18.50 6.54
N SER A 141 21.10 18.81 7.76
CA SER A 141 22.53 18.76 8.11
C SER A 141 23.03 17.35 8.41
N PHE A 142 22.18 16.47 8.91
CA PHE A 142 22.58 15.13 9.33
C PHE A 142 22.32 14.04 8.28
N GLY A 143 21.93 14.34 7.05
CA GLY A 143 21.80 13.40 5.94
C GLY A 143 21.09 12.08 6.32
N PHE A 144 21.87 11.01 6.56
CA PHE A 144 21.35 9.71 6.96
C PHE A 144 20.57 9.76 8.30
N PHE A 145 21.06 10.48 9.31
CA PHE A 145 20.39 10.63 10.60
C PHE A 145 19.10 11.46 10.50
N GLY A 146 19.07 12.48 9.65
CA GLY A 146 17.86 13.27 9.39
C GLY A 146 16.75 12.44 8.79
N ASN A 147 17.06 11.63 7.79
CA ASN A 147 16.09 10.69 7.18
C ASN A 147 15.59 9.64 8.19
N THR A 148 16.46 9.18 9.08
CA THR A 148 16.09 8.24 10.15
C THR A 148 15.16 8.89 11.17
N ALA A 149 15.41 10.15 11.55
CA ALA A 149 14.54 10.90 12.47
C ALA A 149 13.13 11.11 11.88
N LEU A 150 13.03 11.46 10.59
CA LEU A 150 11.75 11.54 9.87
C LEU A 150 11.01 10.20 9.88
N THR A 151 11.72 9.11 9.59
CA THR A 151 11.13 7.77 9.59
C THR A 151 10.65 7.38 10.99
N LEU A 152 11.44 7.62 12.03
CA LEU A 152 11.05 7.31 13.41
C LEU A 152 9.85 8.12 13.88
N SER A 153 9.79 9.43 13.57
CA SER A 153 8.66 10.27 13.92
C SER A 153 7.36 9.82 13.23
N ALA A 154 7.46 9.42 11.95
CA ALA A 154 6.34 8.84 11.22
C ALA A 154 5.89 7.50 11.81
N VAL A 155 6.83 6.62 12.20
CA VAL A 155 6.52 5.34 12.86
C VAL A 155 5.81 5.58 14.19
N ILE A 156 6.28 6.50 15.02
CA ILE A 156 5.65 6.84 16.32
C ILE A 156 4.21 7.33 16.08
N GLY A 157 4.00 8.24 15.13
CA GLY A 157 2.68 8.72 14.76
C GLY A 157 1.76 7.59 14.28
N ALA A 158 2.24 6.74 13.38
CA ALA A 158 1.49 5.60 12.87
C ALA A 158 1.13 4.58 13.96
N LEU A 159 2.08 4.24 14.84
CA LEU A 159 1.87 3.29 15.93
C LEU A 159 0.89 3.84 16.98
N SER A 160 0.89 5.14 17.26
CA SER A 160 -0.07 5.75 18.17
C SER A 160 -1.50 5.60 17.65
N ALA A 161 -1.76 5.92 16.38
CA ALA A 161 -3.06 5.70 15.76
C ALA A 161 -3.44 4.22 15.71
N MET A 162 -2.51 3.34 15.34
CA MET A 162 -2.77 1.91 15.29
C MET A 162 -3.14 1.36 16.68
N THR A 163 -2.44 1.77 17.72
CA THR A 163 -2.76 1.38 19.12
C THR A 163 -4.15 1.85 19.51
N LEU A 164 -4.50 3.09 19.17
CA LEU A 164 -5.83 3.65 19.41
C LEU A 164 -6.92 2.86 18.67
N ILE A 165 -6.70 2.55 17.38
CA ILE A 165 -7.65 1.78 16.56
C ILE A 165 -7.82 0.37 17.12
N VAL A 166 -6.73 -0.32 17.48
CA VAL A 166 -6.79 -1.66 18.08
C VAL A 166 -7.51 -1.64 19.42
N PHE A 167 -7.27 -0.63 20.26
CA PHE A 167 -7.99 -0.46 21.52
C PHE A 167 -9.50 -0.24 21.28
N LEU A 168 -9.86 0.64 20.37
CA LEU A 168 -11.25 0.92 20.03
C LEU A 168 -11.94 -0.26 19.31
N SER A 169 -11.22 -1.04 18.51
CA SER A 169 -11.77 -2.20 17.81
C SER A 169 -12.29 -3.29 18.75
N ARG A 170 -11.82 -3.31 20.00
CA ARG A 170 -12.29 -4.22 21.05
C ARG A 170 -13.54 -3.72 21.76
N ARG A 171 -13.81 -2.42 21.73
CA ARG A 171 -14.93 -1.78 22.41
C ARG A 171 -16.10 -1.44 21.49
N VAL A 172 -15.78 -1.20 20.22
CA VAL A 172 -16.75 -0.78 19.20
C VAL A 172 -17.31 -2.00 18.47
N HIS A 173 -18.62 -2.12 18.44
CA HIS A 173 -19.32 -3.16 17.69
C HIS A 173 -19.68 -2.63 16.30
N GLY A 174 -19.25 -3.35 15.26
CA GLY A 174 -19.55 -3.03 13.86
C GLY A 174 -18.36 -2.48 13.06
N ASN A 175 -18.27 -2.99 11.82
CA ASN A 175 -17.17 -2.66 10.91
C ASN A 175 -17.23 -1.21 10.43
N VAL A 176 -18.44 -0.68 10.20
CA VAL A 176 -18.65 0.70 9.72
C VAL A 176 -18.23 1.71 10.78
N THR A 177 -18.56 1.47 12.05
CA THR A 177 -18.18 2.38 13.15
C THR A 177 -16.68 2.48 13.30
N LEU A 178 -15.96 1.37 13.19
CA LEU A 178 -14.49 1.37 13.27
C LEU A 178 -13.85 2.10 12.08
N LEU A 179 -14.44 1.99 10.89
CA LEU A 179 -14.02 2.75 9.72
C LEU A 179 -14.21 4.27 9.94
N ILE A 180 -15.36 4.67 10.49
CA ILE A 180 -15.64 6.07 10.82
C ILE A 180 -14.62 6.59 11.84
N VAL A 181 -14.31 5.82 12.88
CA VAL A 181 -13.27 6.18 13.86
C VAL A 181 -11.93 6.43 13.17
N GLY A 182 -11.52 5.57 12.26
CA GLY A 182 -10.28 5.77 11.49
C GLY A 182 -10.27 7.08 10.70
N VAL A 183 -11.39 7.39 10.03
CA VAL A 183 -11.57 8.67 9.31
C VAL A 183 -11.49 9.87 10.25
N MET A 184 -12.13 9.77 11.43
CA MET A 184 -12.10 10.85 12.44
C MET A 184 -10.68 11.09 12.98
N ILE A 185 -9.90 10.03 13.21
CA ILE A 185 -8.47 10.14 13.57
C ILE A 185 -7.72 10.91 12.47
N GLY A 186 -7.98 10.59 11.20
CA GLY A 186 -7.42 11.30 10.06
C GLY A 186 -7.75 12.78 10.04
N TYR A 187 -9.00 13.15 10.31
CA TYR A 187 -9.43 14.57 10.40
C TYR A 187 -8.78 15.31 11.56
N ILE A 188 -8.69 14.69 12.74
CA ILE A 188 -8.02 15.29 13.90
C ILE A 188 -6.55 15.52 13.57
N ALA A 189 -5.86 14.52 13.01
CA ALA A 189 -4.47 14.68 12.59
C ALA A 189 -4.31 15.82 11.58
N SER A 190 -5.17 15.89 10.56
CA SER A 190 -5.14 16.95 9.55
C SER A 190 -5.40 18.34 10.13
N ALA A 191 -6.31 18.47 11.10
CA ALA A 191 -6.59 19.73 11.78
C ALA A 191 -5.36 20.23 12.58
N ILE A 192 -4.72 19.33 13.34
CA ILE A 192 -3.50 19.66 14.08
C ILE A 192 -2.38 20.08 13.12
N ILE A 193 -2.18 19.33 12.03
CA ILE A 193 -1.20 19.67 10.98
C ILE A 193 -1.50 21.06 10.40
N GLY A 194 -2.76 21.40 10.16
CA GLY A 194 -3.16 22.72 9.68
C GLY A 194 -2.75 23.85 10.63
N VAL A 195 -2.96 23.65 11.94
CA VAL A 195 -2.53 24.60 12.97
C VAL A 195 -1.00 24.74 13.01
N LEU A 196 -0.28 23.62 12.98
CA LEU A 196 1.20 23.63 12.96
C LEU A 196 1.73 24.39 11.76
N LYS A 197 1.19 24.16 10.55
CA LYS A 197 1.58 24.87 9.32
C LYS A 197 1.36 26.38 9.42
N TYR A 198 0.27 26.80 10.08
CA TYR A 198 -0.04 28.22 10.22
C TYR A 198 1.02 28.99 11.02
N PHE A 199 1.64 28.35 12.01
CA PHE A 199 2.67 28.96 12.86
C PHE A 199 4.10 28.67 12.40
N SER A 200 4.30 27.90 11.33
CA SER A 200 5.63 27.48 10.85
C SER A 200 6.18 28.41 9.77
N SER A 201 7.50 28.35 9.56
CA SER A 201 8.16 29.07 8.46
C SER A 201 7.77 28.48 7.08
N GLU A 202 7.94 29.27 6.01
CA GLU A 202 7.69 28.80 4.64
C GLU A 202 8.58 27.61 4.26
N GLU A 203 9.84 27.62 4.72
CA GLU A 203 10.80 26.54 4.45
C GLU A 203 10.35 25.21 5.09
N ASP A 204 9.91 25.25 6.34
CA ASP A 204 9.43 24.07 7.07
C ASP A 204 8.14 23.51 6.43
N VAL A 205 7.22 24.41 6.06
CA VAL A 205 5.99 24.02 5.35
C VAL A 205 6.31 23.40 4.00
N ARG A 206 7.24 23.97 3.25
CA ARG A 206 7.70 23.41 1.97
C ARG A 206 8.32 22.03 2.16
N ALA A 207 9.18 21.86 3.15
CA ALA A 207 9.82 20.59 3.47
C ALA A 207 8.78 19.51 3.82
N TYR A 208 7.81 19.86 4.67
CA TYR A 208 6.72 18.98 5.02
C TYR A 208 5.84 18.60 3.80
N VAL A 209 5.52 19.53 2.93
CA VAL A 209 4.73 19.30 1.71
C VAL A 209 5.50 18.35 0.78
N VAL A 210 6.78 18.58 0.54
CA VAL A 210 7.63 17.70 -0.29
C VAL A 210 7.68 16.29 0.29
N TRP A 211 7.77 16.16 1.63
CA TRP A 211 7.69 14.85 2.28
C TRP A 211 6.32 14.18 2.01
N GLY A 212 5.23 14.93 2.11
CA GLY A 212 3.86 14.45 1.91
C GLY A 212 3.51 14.04 0.47
N LEU A 213 4.30 14.45 -0.52
CA LEU A 213 4.12 14.05 -1.91
C LEU A 213 4.47 12.57 -2.16
N GLY A 214 5.20 11.94 -1.23
CA GLY A 214 5.63 10.55 -1.36
C GLY A 214 6.72 10.35 -2.42
N SER A 215 7.69 9.50 -2.12
CA SER A 215 8.79 9.20 -3.05
C SER A 215 9.42 7.85 -2.74
N PHE A 216 9.67 7.06 -3.76
CA PHE A 216 10.47 5.84 -3.64
C PHE A 216 11.98 6.15 -3.59
N ALA A 217 12.41 7.30 -4.09
CA ALA A 217 13.81 7.72 -4.09
C ALA A 217 14.32 8.18 -2.72
N ARG A 218 13.44 8.35 -1.73
CA ARG A 218 13.82 8.77 -0.38
C ARG A 218 14.59 7.69 0.37
N VAL A 219 14.29 6.42 0.10
CA VAL A 219 14.91 5.27 0.74
C VAL A 219 16.22 4.96 0.02
N THR A 220 17.36 5.30 0.62
CA THR A 220 18.68 5.17 0.02
C THR A 220 19.62 4.34 0.88
N GLY A 221 20.68 3.82 0.27
CA GLY A 221 21.75 3.10 0.95
C GLY A 221 21.23 1.93 1.78
N GLY A 222 21.74 1.79 3.01
CA GLY A 222 21.38 0.71 3.92
C GLY A 222 19.91 0.67 4.36
N GLN A 223 19.19 1.82 4.29
CA GLN A 223 17.78 1.90 4.66
C GLN A 223 16.88 1.05 3.76
N VAL A 224 17.26 0.82 2.51
CA VAL A 224 16.51 -0.05 1.57
C VAL A 224 16.42 -1.46 2.11
N TRP A 225 17.51 -2.00 2.60
CA TRP A 225 17.57 -3.36 3.13
C TRP A 225 16.75 -3.52 4.42
N VAL A 226 16.80 -2.49 5.29
CA VAL A 226 15.96 -2.45 6.50
C VAL A 226 14.49 -2.40 6.12
N PHE A 227 14.11 -1.52 5.20
CA PHE A 227 12.73 -1.39 4.71
C PHE A 227 12.21 -2.69 4.09
N LEU A 228 13.00 -3.29 3.17
CA LEU A 228 12.70 -4.60 2.57
C LEU A 228 12.54 -5.68 3.63
N GLY A 229 13.48 -5.77 4.56
CA GLY A 229 13.45 -6.74 5.66
C GLY A 229 12.18 -6.62 6.51
N LEU A 230 11.79 -5.39 6.87
CA LEU A 230 10.57 -5.14 7.65
C LEU A 230 9.30 -5.53 6.87
N VAL A 231 9.20 -5.16 5.59
CA VAL A 231 8.03 -5.54 4.78
C VAL A 231 7.98 -7.06 4.57
N LEU A 232 9.10 -7.69 4.23
CA LEU A 232 9.19 -9.13 4.04
C LEU A 232 8.93 -9.92 5.34
N ALA A 233 9.29 -9.39 6.50
CA ALA A 233 9.00 -10.02 7.78
C ALA A 233 7.50 -10.02 8.11
N ILE A 234 6.76 -8.99 7.68
CA ILE A 234 5.32 -8.86 8.00
C ILE A 234 4.42 -9.53 6.96
N LEU A 235 4.79 -9.54 5.68
CA LEU A 235 3.98 -10.13 4.62
C LEU A 235 3.54 -11.58 4.87
N PRO A 236 4.38 -12.49 5.39
CA PRO A 236 3.96 -13.87 5.70
C PRO A 236 2.81 -13.94 6.71
N PHE A 237 2.77 -13.05 7.71
CA PHE A 237 1.66 -13.01 8.66
C PHE A 237 0.34 -12.68 7.97
N GLY A 238 0.35 -11.83 6.92
CA GLY A 238 -0.82 -11.61 6.07
C GLY A 238 -1.26 -12.88 5.35
N MET A 239 -0.32 -13.67 4.81
CA MET A 239 -0.61 -14.93 4.15
C MET A 239 -1.22 -15.98 5.10
N LEU A 240 -0.72 -16.05 6.34
CA LEU A 240 -1.25 -16.95 7.37
C LEU A 240 -2.71 -16.63 7.74
N LEU A 241 -3.13 -15.38 7.57
CA LEU A 241 -4.51 -14.94 7.85
C LEU A 241 -5.50 -15.26 6.70
N ALA A 242 -5.06 -15.86 5.59
CA ALA A 242 -5.91 -16.18 4.44
C ALA A 242 -7.17 -16.98 4.82
N LYS A 243 -7.04 -17.96 5.75
CA LYS A 243 -8.18 -18.75 6.23
C LYS A 243 -9.19 -17.87 6.97
N SER A 244 -8.73 -17.02 7.87
CA SER A 244 -9.59 -16.11 8.63
C SER A 244 -10.30 -15.10 7.71
N LEU A 245 -9.58 -14.58 6.71
CA LEU A 245 -10.15 -13.68 5.69
C LEU A 245 -11.22 -14.37 4.85
N ASN A 246 -11.01 -15.63 4.45
CA ASN A 246 -12.01 -16.39 3.70
C ASN A 246 -13.26 -16.67 4.54
N MET A 247 -13.11 -16.98 5.82
CA MET A 247 -14.24 -17.15 6.73
C MET A 247 -15.04 -15.85 6.90
N LEU A 248 -14.36 -14.70 7.04
CA LEU A 248 -15.02 -13.39 7.14
C LEU A 248 -15.82 -13.03 5.90
N LEU A 249 -15.44 -13.47 4.71
CA LEU A 249 -16.22 -13.23 3.48
C LEU A 249 -17.64 -13.83 3.54
N LEU A 250 -17.83 -14.92 4.29
CA LEU A 250 -19.13 -15.59 4.46
C LEU A 250 -20.07 -14.83 5.40
N GLY A 251 -19.56 -13.80 6.06
CA GLY A 251 -20.26 -13.03 7.07
C GLY A 251 -19.90 -13.45 8.50
N GLU A 252 -20.03 -12.52 9.45
CA GLU A 252 -19.57 -12.70 10.83
C GLU A 252 -20.29 -13.85 11.54
N GLN A 253 -21.60 -14.01 11.32
CA GLN A 253 -22.39 -15.11 11.94
C GLN A 253 -21.92 -16.48 11.48
N TYR A 254 -21.72 -16.67 10.17
CA TYR A 254 -21.19 -17.92 9.62
C TYR A 254 -19.76 -18.20 10.10
N ALA A 255 -18.91 -17.18 10.09
CA ALA A 255 -17.53 -17.31 10.57
C ALA A 255 -17.47 -17.75 12.05
N THR A 256 -18.37 -17.22 12.89
CA THR A 256 -18.50 -17.62 14.31
C THR A 256 -18.94 -19.07 14.43
N ASN A 257 -19.92 -19.50 13.67
CA ASN A 257 -20.42 -20.90 13.67
C ASN A 257 -19.33 -21.87 13.18
N LEU A 258 -18.40 -21.42 12.34
CA LEU A 258 -17.22 -22.19 11.91
C LEU A 258 -16.06 -22.14 12.94
N GLY A 259 -16.28 -21.53 14.12
CA GLY A 259 -15.32 -21.47 15.21
C GLY A 259 -14.31 -20.32 15.12
N LEU A 260 -14.52 -19.33 14.26
CA LEU A 260 -13.64 -18.17 14.19
C LEU A 260 -13.96 -17.18 15.31
N ASN A 261 -12.95 -16.81 16.10
CA ASN A 261 -13.07 -15.68 17.02
C ASN A 261 -12.91 -14.37 16.24
N ILE A 262 -14.05 -13.74 15.92
CA ILE A 262 -14.12 -12.51 15.08
C ILE A 262 -13.27 -11.39 15.64
N SER A 263 -13.37 -11.12 16.95
CA SER A 263 -12.63 -10.01 17.58
C SER A 263 -11.11 -10.21 17.47
N ARG A 264 -10.66 -11.44 17.69
CA ARG A 264 -9.24 -11.80 17.60
C ARG A 264 -8.74 -11.73 16.15
N ALA A 265 -9.50 -12.29 15.20
CA ALA A 265 -9.18 -12.26 13.78
C ALA A 265 -9.12 -10.82 13.25
N ARG A 266 -10.14 -9.99 13.56
CA ARG A 266 -10.19 -8.58 13.19
C ARG A 266 -8.97 -7.82 13.72
N THR A 267 -8.64 -7.99 15.00
CA THR A 267 -7.47 -7.35 15.62
C THR A 267 -6.17 -7.75 14.92
N GLN A 268 -5.96 -9.03 14.66
CA GLN A 268 -4.76 -9.53 13.96
C GLN A 268 -4.64 -8.94 12.55
N ILE A 269 -5.74 -8.91 11.80
CA ILE A 269 -5.76 -8.37 10.44
C ILE A 269 -5.45 -6.87 10.45
N ILE A 270 -6.04 -6.10 11.38
CA ILE A 270 -5.79 -4.66 11.51
C ILE A 270 -4.34 -4.40 11.91
N ILE A 271 -3.75 -5.18 12.80
CA ILE A 271 -2.35 -5.06 13.19
C ILE A 271 -1.43 -5.29 11.99
N VAL A 272 -1.60 -6.39 11.25
CA VAL A 272 -0.74 -6.71 10.10
C VAL A 272 -0.89 -5.66 9.00
N ALA A 273 -2.11 -5.31 8.61
CA ALA A 273 -2.37 -4.29 7.60
C ALA A 273 -1.89 -2.90 8.06
N GLY A 274 -2.09 -2.58 9.33
CA GLY A 274 -1.63 -1.33 9.94
C GLY A 274 -0.11 -1.22 9.99
N MET A 275 0.60 -2.29 10.34
CA MET A 275 2.07 -2.31 10.35
C MET A 275 2.64 -2.13 8.93
N LEU A 276 2.10 -2.85 7.93
CA LEU A 276 2.50 -2.66 6.53
C LEU A 276 2.29 -1.20 6.09
N THR A 277 1.14 -0.62 6.42
CA THR A 277 0.83 0.78 6.11
C THR A 277 1.77 1.75 6.83
N ALA A 278 2.03 1.53 8.12
CA ALA A 278 2.89 2.37 8.94
C ALA A 278 4.33 2.39 8.41
N ILE A 279 4.90 1.21 8.12
CA ILE A 279 6.26 1.07 7.60
C ILE A 279 6.36 1.75 6.23
N VAL A 280 5.45 1.45 5.31
CA VAL A 280 5.48 2.07 3.97
C VAL A 280 5.34 3.58 4.06
N THR A 281 4.40 4.09 4.87
CA THR A 281 4.23 5.54 5.01
C THR A 281 5.44 6.21 5.65
N ALA A 282 6.07 5.58 6.61
CA ALA A 282 7.25 6.11 7.29
C ALA A 282 8.46 6.27 6.35
N TYR A 283 8.69 5.29 5.48
CA TYR A 283 9.84 5.30 4.57
C TYR A 283 9.56 6.07 3.26
N CYS A 284 8.38 5.87 2.67
CA CYS A 284 8.05 6.41 1.34
C CYS A 284 7.19 7.68 1.39
N GLY A 285 6.67 8.06 2.57
CA GLY A 285 5.60 9.04 2.70
C GLY A 285 4.21 8.43 2.42
N PRO A 286 3.14 9.22 2.56
CA PRO A 286 1.78 8.76 2.32
C PRO A 286 1.57 8.48 0.82
N ILE A 287 1.32 7.22 0.46
CA ILE A 287 1.00 6.79 -0.91
C ILE A 287 -0.43 6.27 -0.93
N MET A 288 -1.25 6.90 -1.78
CA MET A 288 -2.67 6.58 -1.90
C MET A 288 -2.94 5.66 -3.10
N PHE A 289 -4.14 5.10 -3.13
CA PHE A 289 -4.72 4.32 -4.22
C PHE A 289 -4.10 2.95 -4.51
N LEU A 290 -2.82 2.67 -4.25
CA LEU A 290 -2.25 1.33 -4.47
C LEU A 290 -3.02 0.25 -3.69
N GLY A 291 -3.23 0.48 -2.40
CA GLY A 291 -3.99 -0.46 -1.56
C GLY A 291 -5.48 -0.53 -1.87
N LEU A 292 -6.01 0.43 -2.62
CA LEU A 292 -7.42 0.42 -3.04
C LEU A 292 -7.58 -0.24 -4.41
N ALA A 293 -6.81 0.17 -5.41
CA ALA A 293 -6.98 -0.25 -6.80
C ALA A 293 -6.48 -1.68 -7.06
N VAL A 294 -5.31 -2.04 -6.50
CA VAL A 294 -4.67 -3.33 -6.79
C VAL A 294 -5.53 -4.54 -6.42
N PRO A 295 -6.17 -4.61 -5.23
CA PRO A 295 -7.04 -5.75 -4.90
C PRO A 295 -8.18 -5.94 -5.90
N HIS A 296 -8.69 -4.84 -6.46
CA HIS A 296 -9.75 -4.91 -7.47
C HIS A 296 -9.24 -5.44 -8.80
N ILE A 297 -8.08 -4.95 -9.25
CA ILE A 297 -7.42 -5.47 -10.46
C ILE A 297 -7.20 -6.97 -10.31
N CYS A 298 -6.68 -7.40 -9.17
CA CYS A 298 -6.44 -8.82 -8.87
C CYS A 298 -7.71 -9.67 -8.92
N ARG A 299 -8.81 -9.21 -8.29
CA ARG A 299 -10.09 -9.93 -8.37
C ARG A 299 -10.58 -10.04 -9.82
N GLY A 300 -10.32 -9.04 -10.66
CA GLY A 300 -10.64 -9.07 -12.09
C GLY A 300 -9.81 -10.08 -12.87
N ILE A 301 -8.50 -10.16 -12.59
CA ILE A 301 -7.54 -11.07 -13.25
C ILE A 301 -7.81 -12.52 -12.86
N PHE A 302 -7.86 -12.81 -11.55
CA PHE A 302 -7.98 -14.18 -11.03
C PHE A 302 -9.41 -14.69 -10.96
N ARG A 303 -10.40 -13.81 -11.08
CA ARG A 303 -11.85 -14.13 -11.02
C ARG A 303 -12.20 -15.03 -9.82
N THR A 304 -11.62 -14.74 -8.67
CA THR A 304 -11.83 -15.49 -7.43
C THR A 304 -11.95 -14.56 -6.23
N ALA A 305 -12.57 -15.04 -5.16
CA ALA A 305 -12.61 -14.39 -3.86
C ALA A 305 -11.69 -15.08 -2.84
N ASP A 306 -11.07 -16.22 -3.18
CA ASP A 306 -10.20 -16.97 -2.28
C ASP A 306 -8.90 -16.22 -2.00
N HIS A 307 -8.69 -15.85 -0.73
CA HIS A 307 -7.51 -15.13 -0.27
C HIS A 307 -6.20 -15.94 -0.38
N ARG A 308 -6.27 -17.26 -0.50
CA ARG A 308 -5.07 -18.08 -0.75
C ARG A 308 -4.45 -17.78 -2.11
N ILE A 309 -5.27 -17.37 -3.08
CA ILE A 309 -4.85 -16.98 -4.42
C ILE A 309 -4.70 -15.44 -4.49
N LEU A 310 -5.65 -14.71 -3.89
CA LEU A 310 -5.66 -13.26 -3.99
C LEU A 310 -4.51 -12.59 -3.24
N LEU A 311 -4.09 -13.08 -2.06
CA LEU A 311 -2.99 -12.45 -1.32
C LEU A 311 -1.67 -12.48 -2.11
N PRO A 312 -1.16 -13.65 -2.59
CA PRO A 312 0.04 -13.66 -3.41
C PRO A 312 -0.15 -12.91 -4.74
N GLY A 313 -1.30 -13.06 -5.38
CA GLY A 313 -1.62 -12.32 -6.60
C GLY A 313 -1.62 -10.80 -6.38
N THR A 314 -2.16 -10.33 -5.27
CA THR A 314 -2.20 -8.90 -4.91
C THR A 314 -0.80 -8.37 -4.59
N LEU A 315 0.05 -9.18 -3.95
CA LEU A 315 1.45 -8.86 -3.73
C LEU A 315 2.18 -8.60 -5.06
N LEU A 316 2.09 -9.54 -6.00
CA LEU A 316 2.75 -9.44 -7.32
C LEU A 316 2.19 -8.26 -8.15
N CYS A 317 0.88 -8.12 -8.20
CA CYS A 317 0.22 -7.04 -8.93
C CYS A 317 0.57 -5.67 -8.32
N GLY A 318 0.65 -5.57 -6.99
CA GLY A 318 1.06 -4.35 -6.29
C GLY A 318 2.50 -3.95 -6.60
N ALA A 319 3.42 -4.92 -6.58
CA ALA A 319 4.81 -4.71 -7.00
C ALA A 319 4.90 -4.19 -8.43
N SER A 320 4.21 -4.85 -9.37
CA SER A 320 4.21 -4.49 -10.78
C SER A 320 3.64 -3.09 -11.02
N LEU A 321 2.49 -2.76 -10.40
CA LEU A 321 1.87 -1.45 -10.56
C LEU A 321 2.73 -0.33 -9.95
N ALA A 322 3.37 -0.58 -8.81
CA ALA A 322 4.28 0.39 -8.21
C ALA A 322 5.52 0.65 -9.08
N LEU A 323 6.07 -0.38 -9.73
CA LEU A 323 7.15 -0.23 -10.71
C LEU A 323 6.70 0.59 -11.93
N VAL A 324 5.49 0.36 -12.43
CA VAL A 324 4.91 1.17 -13.53
C VAL A 324 4.76 2.62 -13.10
N CYS A 325 4.23 2.88 -11.89
CA CYS A 325 4.11 4.24 -11.35
C CYS A 325 5.47 4.91 -11.19
N ASN A 326 6.49 4.16 -10.74
CA ASN A 326 7.85 4.66 -10.61
C ASN A 326 8.48 5.01 -11.97
N LEU A 327 8.23 4.19 -12.99
CA LEU A 327 8.68 4.45 -14.35
C LEU A 327 8.05 5.73 -14.91
N ILE A 328 6.73 5.89 -14.74
CA ILE A 328 6.00 7.09 -15.20
C ILE A 328 6.49 8.34 -14.45
N ALA A 329 6.78 8.22 -13.14
CA ALA A 329 7.29 9.34 -12.34
C ALA A 329 8.68 9.84 -12.80
N ARG A 330 9.40 9.08 -13.61
CA ARG A 330 10.78 9.34 -14.05
C ARG A 330 10.95 9.36 -15.57
N LEU A 331 9.90 9.64 -16.31
CA LEU A 331 9.97 9.68 -17.77
C LEU A 331 11.06 10.65 -18.26
N PRO A 332 11.79 10.28 -19.34
CA PRO A 332 12.79 11.13 -19.94
C PRO A 332 12.22 12.48 -20.40
N GLY A 333 13.02 13.54 -20.33
CA GLY A 333 12.62 14.88 -20.79
C GLY A 333 11.91 15.73 -19.74
N MET A 334 11.70 15.23 -18.52
CA MET A 334 11.18 16.03 -17.41
C MET A 334 12.34 16.46 -16.49
N GLU A 335 12.40 17.73 -16.16
CA GLU A 335 13.29 18.23 -15.11
C GLU A 335 12.74 17.81 -13.74
N GLY A 336 13.34 16.76 -13.16
CA GLY A 336 12.93 16.19 -11.88
C GLY A 336 11.98 15.00 -12.00
N ALA A 337 11.69 14.36 -10.86
CA ALA A 337 10.75 13.26 -10.79
C ALA A 337 9.36 13.78 -10.36
N LEU A 338 8.31 13.27 -11.00
CA LEU A 338 6.94 13.53 -10.56
C LEU A 338 6.68 12.93 -9.17
N PRO A 339 5.84 13.58 -8.34
CA PRO A 339 5.43 13.01 -7.07
C PRO A 339 4.73 11.66 -7.28
N VAL A 340 5.21 10.62 -6.60
CA VAL A 340 4.67 9.25 -6.75
C VAL A 340 3.19 9.21 -6.39
N ASN A 341 2.79 9.94 -5.35
CA ASN A 341 1.39 10.00 -4.93
C ASN A 341 0.46 10.58 -6.00
N SER A 342 0.93 11.57 -6.79
CA SER A 342 0.17 12.12 -7.91
C SER A 342 0.00 11.09 -9.03
N VAL A 343 1.06 10.35 -9.38
CA VAL A 343 1.01 9.29 -10.39
C VAL A 343 0.10 8.15 -9.97
N THR A 344 0.23 7.67 -8.73
CA THR A 344 -0.63 6.61 -8.20
C THR A 344 -2.10 7.03 -8.13
N SER A 345 -2.38 8.31 -7.84
CA SER A 345 -3.73 8.86 -7.81
C SER A 345 -4.33 8.96 -9.21
N LEU A 346 -3.56 9.43 -10.20
CA LEU A 346 -3.99 9.52 -11.60
C LEU A 346 -4.36 8.16 -12.20
N ILE A 347 -3.68 7.10 -11.80
CA ILE A 347 -3.96 5.74 -12.26
C ILE A 347 -5.05 5.09 -11.40
N GLY A 348 -4.96 5.22 -10.10
CA GLY A 348 -5.81 4.50 -9.17
C GLY A 348 -7.22 5.04 -9.05
N ALA A 349 -7.41 6.36 -9.12
CA ALA A 349 -8.74 6.97 -9.01
C ALA A 349 -9.67 6.61 -10.19
N PRO A 350 -9.24 6.65 -11.46
CA PRO A 350 -10.06 6.18 -12.57
C PRO A 350 -10.42 4.69 -12.48
N ILE A 351 -9.48 3.85 -12.05
CA ILE A 351 -9.72 2.41 -11.85
C ILE A 351 -10.80 2.20 -10.78
N ALA A 352 -10.67 2.88 -9.64
CA ALA A 352 -11.65 2.80 -8.57
C ALA A 352 -13.04 3.26 -9.02
N LEU A 353 -13.13 4.37 -9.77
CA LEU A 353 -14.37 4.88 -10.31
C LEU A 353 -15.01 3.90 -11.30
N TRP A 354 -14.23 3.37 -12.24
CA TRP A 354 -14.70 2.40 -13.23
C TRP A 354 -15.29 1.15 -12.58
N ILE A 355 -14.64 0.63 -11.52
CA ILE A 355 -15.12 -0.53 -10.78
C ILE A 355 -16.45 -0.25 -10.08
N LEU A 356 -16.60 0.93 -9.47
CA LEU A 356 -17.84 1.34 -8.81
C LEU A 356 -19.01 1.44 -9.80
N LEU A 357 -18.76 1.99 -10.98
CA LEU A 357 -19.78 2.13 -12.03
C LEU A 357 -20.20 0.77 -12.61
N LYS A 358 -19.24 -0.15 -12.78
CA LYS A 358 -19.51 -1.49 -13.32
C LYS A 358 -20.33 -2.36 -12.35
N ARG A 359 -20.22 -2.14 -11.05
CA ARG A 359 -20.94 -2.93 -10.02
C ARG A 359 -22.44 -2.60 -9.95
N LYS A 360 -22.87 -1.48 -10.55
CA LYS A 360 -24.30 -1.07 -10.61
C LYS A 360 -25.07 -1.70 -11.77
N ARG A 361 -24.43 -2.43 -12.66
CA ARG A 361 -25.03 -3.25 -13.72
C ARG A 361 -24.93 -4.72 -13.37
#